data_cabc58ea38e4813654e8e68584f57f7f
#
_entry.id   cabc58ea38e4813654e8e68584f57f7f
#
_cell.length_a   1.000
_cell.length_b   1.000
_cell.length_c   1.000
_cell.angle_alpha   90.00
_cell.angle_beta   90.00
_cell.angle_gamma   90.00
#
_symmetry.space_group_name_H-M   'P 1'
#
loop_
_entity.id
_entity.type
_entity.pdbx_description
1 polymer ?
#
loop_
_entity_poly.entity_id
_entity_poly.type
_entity_poly.pdbx_seq_one_letter_code
_entity_poly.pdbx_strand_id
1 'polypeptide(L)'
;MIETKDLILRQGFADDWQDLYRNLWSREEIFRYMFNKPSPDEEAGRKRTMLYAEMHKEAKTEFFVCEIASGQAIGIAGIKELNCGKWTITDIAIGPDFQGKGYGKQIVTVLLNLAFELGATEVAYDCFTQNTASKRLALSCGFTYSHSEEAELMKNDEKVILDYYEVRK
;
A
#
# COMPACT_ATOMS: atom_id res chain seq x y z
N MET A 1 15.77 -2.15 -2.72
CA MET A 1 15.54 -0.70 -2.85
C MET A 1 15.22 -0.41 -4.31
N ILE A 2 14.16 0.32 -4.58
CA ILE A 2 13.71 0.68 -5.92
C ILE A 2 13.49 2.20 -5.92
N GLU A 3 14.04 2.88 -6.92
CA GLU A 3 13.94 4.33 -7.08
C GLU A 3 13.04 4.65 -8.28
N THR A 4 12.20 5.66 -8.11
CA THR A 4 11.37 6.24 -9.16
C THR A 4 11.76 7.71 -9.37
N LYS A 5 10.99 8.45 -10.15
CA LYS A 5 11.23 9.87 -10.35
C LYS A 5 11.23 10.68 -9.04
N ASP A 6 10.30 10.38 -8.13
CA ASP A 6 10.06 11.19 -6.94
C ASP A 6 10.14 10.40 -5.63
N LEU A 7 10.24 9.06 -5.71
CA LEU A 7 10.12 8.16 -4.55
C LEU A 7 11.24 7.13 -4.50
N ILE A 8 11.55 6.71 -3.27
CA ILE A 8 12.34 5.51 -2.97
C ILE A 8 11.45 4.53 -2.22
N LEU A 9 11.29 3.32 -2.77
CA LEU A 9 10.70 2.18 -2.09
C LEU A 9 11.84 1.33 -1.51
N ARG A 10 11.89 1.21 -0.20
CA ARG A 10 12.97 0.52 0.49
C ARG A 10 12.47 -0.31 1.67
N GLN A 11 13.31 -1.19 2.14
CA GLN A 11 13.10 -1.86 3.43
C GLN A 11 12.88 -0.80 4.53
N GLY A 12 11.94 -1.07 5.42
CA GLY A 12 11.64 -0.21 6.55
C GLY A 12 12.70 -0.32 7.65
N PHE A 13 12.91 0.78 8.35
CA PHE A 13 13.73 0.83 9.56
C PHE A 13 12.87 1.29 10.75
N ALA A 14 13.25 0.86 11.95
CA ALA A 14 12.56 1.28 13.17
C ALA A 14 12.59 2.82 13.36
N ASP A 15 13.65 3.47 12.91
CA ASP A 15 13.83 4.92 13.03
C ASP A 15 12.92 5.75 12.13
N ASP A 16 12.23 5.12 11.17
CA ASP A 16 11.21 5.78 10.33
C ASP A 16 9.91 6.11 11.10
N TRP A 17 9.81 5.72 12.37
CA TRP A 17 8.57 5.77 13.13
C TRP A 17 7.97 7.18 13.28
N GLN A 18 8.81 8.21 13.45
CA GLN A 18 8.36 9.60 13.61
C GLN A 18 7.68 10.11 12.34
N ASP A 19 8.31 9.85 11.20
CA ASP A 19 7.76 10.21 9.91
C ASP A 19 6.47 9.45 9.60
N LEU A 20 6.49 8.11 9.77
CA LEU A 20 5.32 7.29 9.51
C LEU A 20 4.18 7.57 10.50
N TYR A 21 4.47 7.87 11.75
CA TYR A 21 3.42 8.27 12.69
C TYR A 21 2.75 9.56 12.24
N ARG A 22 3.53 10.60 11.97
CA ARG A 22 3.04 11.92 11.53
C ARG A 22 2.31 11.84 10.20
N ASN A 23 2.90 11.16 9.24
CA ASN A 23 2.45 11.20 7.86
C ASN A 23 1.36 10.16 7.55
N LEU A 24 1.31 9.04 8.28
CA LEU A 24 0.45 7.90 7.95
C LEU A 24 -0.34 7.37 9.15
N TRP A 25 0.34 6.88 10.22
CA TRP A 25 -0.33 6.06 11.24
C TRP A 25 -1.32 6.81 12.12
N SER A 26 -1.16 8.13 12.35
CA SER A 26 -2.08 8.98 13.10
C SER A 26 -3.21 9.57 12.26
N ARG A 27 -3.19 9.39 10.95
CA ARG A 27 -4.07 10.10 10.00
C ARG A 27 -5.36 9.31 9.77
N GLU A 28 -6.45 9.71 10.42
CA GLU A 28 -7.77 9.04 10.33
C GLU A 28 -8.28 8.92 8.89
N GLU A 29 -7.96 9.89 8.04
CA GLU A 29 -8.38 9.92 6.64
C GLU A 29 -7.88 8.70 5.85
N ILE A 30 -6.69 8.18 6.18
CA ILE A 30 -6.12 6.98 5.58
C ILE A 30 -6.90 5.74 6.01
N PHE A 31 -7.26 5.67 7.28
CA PHE A 31 -7.91 4.48 7.86
C PHE A 31 -9.39 4.35 7.53
N ARG A 32 -9.97 5.35 6.86
CA ARG A 32 -11.33 5.27 6.33
C ARG A 32 -11.52 4.07 5.39
N TYR A 33 -10.50 3.75 4.61
CA TYR A 33 -10.50 2.66 3.63
C TYR A 33 -9.42 1.61 3.93
N MET A 34 -9.16 1.35 5.20
CA MET A 34 -8.26 0.29 5.68
C MET A 34 -8.99 -0.61 6.68
N PHE A 35 -8.57 -1.87 6.77
CA PHE A 35 -9.14 -2.86 7.68
C PHE A 35 -8.81 -2.59 9.15
N ASN A 36 -7.75 -1.88 9.44
CA ASN A 36 -7.28 -1.56 10.79
C ASN A 36 -7.59 -0.09 11.17
N LYS A 37 -7.27 0.26 12.43
CA LYS A 37 -7.47 1.59 13.00
C LYS A 37 -6.17 2.41 12.98
N PRO A 38 -6.24 3.75 13.02
CA PRO A 38 -5.06 4.58 13.23
C PRO A 38 -4.38 4.26 14.56
N SER A 39 -3.12 4.62 14.67
CA SER A 39 -2.39 4.53 15.94
C SER A 39 -2.81 5.68 16.86
N PRO A 40 -3.29 5.40 18.08
CA PRO A 40 -3.86 6.41 18.94
C PRO A 40 -2.83 7.40 19.51
N ASP A 41 -1.57 6.99 19.58
CA ASP A 41 -0.47 7.77 20.12
C ASP A 41 0.89 7.38 19.46
N GLU A 42 1.93 8.12 19.79
CA GLU A 42 3.28 7.91 19.26
C GLU A 42 3.85 6.53 19.62
N GLU A 43 3.57 6.02 20.83
CA GLU A 43 4.05 4.70 21.24
C GLU A 43 3.44 3.59 20.38
N ALA A 44 2.16 3.66 20.12
CA ALA A 44 1.46 2.73 19.22
C ALA A 44 1.98 2.86 17.79
N GLY A 45 2.22 4.08 17.31
CA GLY A 45 2.82 4.34 16.01
C GLY A 45 4.22 3.77 15.87
N ARG A 46 5.06 3.95 16.88
CA ARG A 46 6.40 3.37 16.95
C ARG A 46 6.36 1.85 16.93
N LYS A 47 5.52 1.23 17.76
CA LYS A 47 5.35 -0.24 17.78
C LYS A 47 4.92 -0.77 16.41
N ARG A 48 3.97 -0.09 15.76
CA ARG A 48 3.51 -0.46 14.42
C ARG A 48 4.64 -0.37 13.39
N THR A 49 5.41 0.72 13.38
CA THR A 49 6.55 0.88 12.46
C THR A 49 7.59 -0.22 12.67
N MET A 50 7.92 -0.53 13.93
CA MET A 50 8.86 -1.62 14.25
C MET A 50 8.37 -2.98 13.76
N LEU A 51 7.07 -3.26 13.90
CA LEU A 51 6.47 -4.50 13.40
C LEU A 51 6.58 -4.59 11.88
N TYR A 52 6.22 -3.53 11.15
CA TYR A 52 6.36 -3.49 9.69
C TYR A 52 7.82 -3.61 9.25
N ALA A 53 8.75 -2.91 9.91
CA ALA A 53 10.17 -3.00 9.62
C ALA A 53 10.72 -4.43 9.82
N GLU A 54 10.24 -5.14 10.83
CA GLU A 54 10.62 -6.55 11.07
C GLU A 54 10.04 -7.47 9.98
N MET A 55 8.76 -7.29 9.63
CA MET A 55 8.14 -8.04 8.52
C MET A 55 8.87 -7.83 7.19
N HIS A 56 9.34 -6.61 6.92
CA HIS A 56 10.08 -6.29 5.70
C HIS A 56 11.46 -6.95 5.60
N LYS A 57 12.03 -7.42 6.72
CA LYS A 57 13.30 -8.18 6.67
C LYS A 57 13.14 -9.53 5.99
N GLU A 58 11.99 -10.16 6.16
CA GLU A 58 11.67 -11.45 5.56
C GLU A 58 10.98 -11.28 4.19
N ALA A 59 10.04 -10.32 4.10
CA ALA A 59 9.26 -10.03 2.91
C ALA A 59 9.99 -9.01 2.00
N LYS A 60 10.74 -9.51 1.02
CA LYS A 60 11.51 -8.68 0.06
C LYS A 60 10.65 -7.81 -0.87
N THR A 61 9.34 -7.94 -0.79
CA THR A 61 8.35 -7.28 -1.66
C THR A 61 7.45 -6.31 -0.92
N GLU A 62 7.80 -5.99 0.34
CA GLU A 62 7.14 -5.00 1.18
C GLU A 62 8.09 -3.83 1.46
N PHE A 63 7.58 -2.60 1.37
CA PHE A 63 8.41 -1.40 1.38
C PHE A 63 7.80 -0.26 2.22
N PHE A 64 8.67 0.53 2.84
CA PHE A 64 8.34 1.91 3.16
C PHE A 64 8.61 2.78 1.93
N VAL A 65 7.71 3.74 1.72
CA VAL A 65 7.78 4.71 0.63
C VAL A 65 8.34 6.01 1.18
N CYS A 66 9.45 6.46 0.63
CA CYS A 66 10.10 7.72 1.01
C CYS A 66 10.03 8.71 -0.14
N GLU A 67 9.69 9.97 0.16
CA GLU A 67 9.74 11.06 -0.82
C GLU A 67 11.20 11.55 -0.96
N ILE A 68 11.74 11.60 -2.17
CA ILE A 68 13.12 12.01 -2.42
C ILE A 68 13.36 13.46 -1.97
N ALA A 69 12.42 14.35 -2.26
CA ALA A 69 12.56 15.78 -2.00
C ALA A 69 12.70 16.13 -0.51
N SER A 70 11.98 15.41 0.37
CA SER A 70 11.99 15.65 1.82
C SER A 70 12.85 14.64 2.60
N GLY A 71 13.16 13.49 1.99
CA GLY A 71 13.80 12.35 2.66
C GLY A 71 12.89 11.62 3.65
N GLN A 72 11.62 12.03 3.80
CA GLN A 72 10.69 11.47 4.79
C GLN A 72 10.06 10.16 4.32
N ALA A 73 9.80 9.25 5.27
CA ALA A 73 8.91 8.13 5.06
C ALA A 73 7.45 8.62 5.05
N ILE A 74 6.77 8.42 3.93
CA ILE A 74 5.44 8.99 3.66
C ILE A 74 4.34 7.95 3.47
N GLY A 75 4.69 6.67 3.45
CA GLY A 75 3.72 5.61 3.18
C GLY A 75 4.30 4.21 3.19
N ILE A 76 3.46 3.28 2.83
CA ILE A 76 3.77 1.85 2.68
C ILE A 76 3.28 1.35 1.33
N ALA A 77 3.95 0.32 0.80
CA ALA A 77 3.58 -0.34 -0.44
C ALA A 77 4.10 -1.77 -0.46
N GLY A 78 3.34 -2.69 -1.04
CA GLY A 78 3.77 -4.08 -1.11
C GLY A 78 3.01 -4.93 -2.10
N ILE A 79 3.60 -6.08 -2.42
CA ILE A 79 3.02 -7.14 -3.22
C ILE A 79 3.37 -8.50 -2.61
N LYS A 80 2.51 -9.49 -2.83
CA LYS A 80 2.81 -10.88 -2.49
C LYS A 80 2.27 -11.86 -3.52
N GLU A 81 2.90 -13.01 -3.63
CA GLU A 81 2.36 -14.13 -4.36
C GLU A 81 1.23 -14.81 -3.56
N LEU A 82 0.10 -15.06 -4.21
CA LEU A 82 -1.02 -15.79 -3.64
C LEU A 82 -0.91 -17.30 -3.95
N ASN A 83 -0.58 -17.61 -5.19
CA ASN A 83 -0.32 -18.96 -5.70
C ASN A 83 0.42 -18.85 -7.03
N CYS A 84 0.85 -19.97 -7.63
CA CYS A 84 1.66 -20.02 -8.85
C CYS A 84 1.30 -18.97 -9.89
N GLY A 85 2.11 -17.91 -9.96
CA GLY A 85 1.99 -16.82 -10.93
C GLY A 85 0.87 -15.81 -10.69
N LYS A 86 0.04 -16.00 -9.66
CA LYS A 86 -0.96 -14.99 -9.24
C LYS A 86 -0.43 -14.20 -8.06
N TRP A 87 -0.35 -12.90 -8.22
CA TRP A 87 0.11 -11.96 -7.22
C TRP A 87 -0.97 -10.98 -6.84
N THR A 88 -0.84 -10.32 -5.71
CA THR A 88 -1.72 -9.22 -5.29
C THR A 88 -0.91 -8.07 -4.71
N ILE A 89 -1.43 -6.87 -4.88
CA ILE A 89 -0.96 -5.71 -4.14
C ILE A 89 -1.50 -5.83 -2.72
N THR A 90 -0.61 -5.80 -1.73
CA THR A 90 -0.95 -5.95 -0.31
C THR A 90 -1.30 -4.64 0.34
N ASP A 91 -0.50 -3.62 0.07
CA ASP A 91 -0.65 -2.29 0.64
C ASP A 91 -0.28 -1.22 -0.40
N ILE A 92 -1.05 -0.17 -0.46
CA ILE A 92 -0.69 1.14 -1.01
C ILE A 92 -1.35 2.19 -0.15
N ALA A 93 -0.57 2.81 0.72
CA ALA A 93 -1.04 3.92 1.53
C ALA A 93 0.01 5.03 1.54
N ILE A 94 -0.42 6.26 1.22
CA ILE A 94 0.41 7.46 1.20
C ILE A 94 -0.25 8.50 2.09
N GLY A 95 0.52 9.15 2.93
CA GLY A 95 0.06 10.22 3.80
C GLY A 95 -0.74 11.27 3.04
N PRO A 96 -1.83 11.83 3.63
CA PRO A 96 -2.75 12.73 2.92
C PRO A 96 -2.04 13.94 2.31
N ASP A 97 -1.04 14.49 2.98
CA ASP A 97 -0.28 15.67 2.56
C ASP A 97 0.61 15.42 1.33
N PHE A 98 0.78 14.14 0.97
CA PHE A 98 1.58 13.68 -0.18
C PHE A 98 0.73 13.12 -1.32
N GLN A 99 -0.60 13.11 -1.16
CA GLN A 99 -1.52 12.68 -2.22
C GLN A 99 -1.67 13.74 -3.32
N GLY A 100 -2.24 13.34 -4.47
CA GLY A 100 -2.45 14.24 -5.60
C GLY A 100 -1.23 14.56 -6.45
N LYS A 101 -0.03 14.08 -6.07
CA LYS A 101 1.24 14.31 -6.76
C LYS A 101 1.61 13.23 -7.79
N GLY A 102 0.71 12.26 -8.03
CA GLY A 102 0.98 11.14 -8.95
C GLY A 102 1.80 9.99 -8.34
N TYR A 103 2.10 10.03 -7.05
CA TYR A 103 2.92 9.03 -6.35
C TYR A 103 2.31 7.63 -6.37
N GLY A 104 0.99 7.52 -6.20
CA GLY A 104 0.30 6.23 -6.29
C GLY A 104 0.57 5.51 -7.62
N LYS A 105 0.54 6.24 -8.73
CA LYS A 105 0.84 5.66 -10.05
C LYS A 105 2.28 5.19 -10.16
N GLN A 106 3.26 5.94 -9.64
CA GLN A 106 4.66 5.52 -9.61
C GLN A 106 4.83 4.22 -8.81
N ILE A 107 4.19 4.14 -7.62
CA ILE A 107 4.23 2.95 -6.76
C ILE A 107 3.64 1.75 -7.48
N VAL A 108 2.40 1.85 -7.99
CA VAL A 108 1.73 0.72 -8.66
C VAL A 108 2.53 0.24 -9.86
N THR A 109 3.06 1.17 -10.68
CA THR A 109 3.88 0.80 -11.84
C THR A 109 5.12 0.00 -11.44
N VAL A 110 5.81 0.42 -10.39
CA VAL A 110 6.99 -0.28 -9.89
C VAL A 110 6.65 -1.65 -9.32
N LEU A 111 5.56 -1.75 -8.54
CA LEU A 111 5.11 -3.02 -7.98
C LEU A 111 4.69 -4.00 -9.06
N LEU A 112 4.02 -3.55 -10.12
CA LEU A 112 3.66 -4.39 -11.27
C LEU A 112 4.90 -4.92 -12.00
N ASN A 113 5.87 -4.04 -12.28
CA ASN A 113 7.12 -4.44 -12.91
C ASN A 113 7.84 -5.51 -12.07
N LEU A 114 7.95 -5.26 -10.76
CA LEU A 114 8.56 -6.21 -9.83
C LEU A 114 7.81 -7.55 -9.81
N ALA A 115 6.48 -7.55 -9.76
CA ALA A 115 5.69 -8.78 -9.80
C ALA A 115 5.96 -9.57 -11.07
N PHE A 116 5.95 -8.91 -12.24
CA PHE A 116 6.20 -9.56 -13.53
C PHE A 116 7.64 -10.05 -13.70
N GLU A 117 8.62 -9.35 -13.14
CA GLU A 117 10.01 -9.81 -13.06
C GLU A 117 10.16 -11.05 -12.18
N LEU A 118 9.39 -11.14 -11.10
CA LEU A 118 9.35 -12.30 -10.20
C LEU A 118 8.50 -13.47 -10.73
N GLY A 119 7.94 -13.35 -11.94
CA GLY A 119 7.23 -14.42 -12.60
C GLY A 119 5.71 -14.36 -12.49
N ALA A 120 5.14 -13.23 -12.05
CA ALA A 120 3.70 -13.05 -12.10
C ALA A 120 3.18 -13.17 -13.54
N THR A 121 2.06 -13.85 -13.71
CA THR A 121 1.25 -13.87 -14.94
C THR A 121 0.01 -13.02 -14.78
N GLU A 122 -0.42 -12.78 -13.54
CA GLU A 122 -1.58 -12.00 -13.17
C GLU A 122 -1.32 -11.28 -11.83
N VAL A 123 -1.73 -10.02 -11.74
CA VAL A 123 -1.68 -9.24 -10.50
C VAL A 123 -3.08 -8.73 -10.20
N ALA A 124 -3.54 -9.00 -8.97
CA ALA A 124 -4.79 -8.49 -8.42
C ALA A 124 -4.56 -7.17 -7.66
N TYR A 125 -5.60 -6.35 -7.66
CA TYR A 125 -5.69 -5.12 -6.89
C TYR A 125 -7.10 -5.04 -6.33
N ASP A 126 -7.26 -4.81 -5.04
CA ASP A 126 -8.58 -4.60 -4.44
C ASP A 126 -8.67 -3.28 -3.70
N CYS A 127 -9.87 -2.76 -3.63
CA CYS A 127 -10.16 -1.56 -2.85
C CYS A 127 -11.64 -1.49 -2.46
N PHE A 128 -11.93 -0.73 -1.43
CA PHE A 128 -13.32 -0.44 -1.06
C PHE A 128 -14.06 0.19 -2.23
N THR A 129 -15.27 -0.28 -2.53
CA THR A 129 -16.12 0.23 -3.63
C THR A 129 -16.29 1.74 -3.56
N GLN A 130 -16.31 2.32 -2.37
CA GLN A 130 -16.44 3.76 -2.13
C GLN A 130 -15.13 4.54 -2.32
N ASN A 131 -13.98 3.86 -2.43
CA ASN A 131 -12.68 4.50 -2.62
C ASN A 131 -12.45 4.86 -4.09
N THR A 132 -13.09 5.92 -4.54
CA THR A 132 -13.01 6.38 -5.93
C THR A 132 -11.57 6.70 -6.38
N ALA A 133 -10.72 7.19 -5.48
CA ALA A 133 -9.33 7.50 -5.78
C ALA A 133 -8.52 6.23 -6.10
N SER A 134 -8.68 5.19 -5.29
CA SER A 134 -8.03 3.90 -5.48
C SER A 134 -8.52 3.21 -6.77
N LYS A 135 -9.82 3.26 -7.06
CA LYS A 135 -10.41 2.74 -8.31
C LYS A 135 -9.80 3.41 -9.55
N ARG A 136 -9.72 4.75 -9.54
CA ARG A 136 -9.10 5.51 -10.63
C ARG A 136 -7.61 5.18 -10.79
N LEU A 137 -6.91 4.98 -9.68
CA LEU A 137 -5.51 4.57 -9.67
C LEU A 137 -5.34 3.22 -10.36
N ALA A 138 -6.09 2.20 -9.96
CA ALA A 138 -6.05 0.87 -10.57
C ALA A 138 -6.28 0.96 -12.10
N LEU A 139 -7.37 1.58 -12.52
CA LEU A 139 -7.69 1.74 -13.95
C LEU A 139 -6.59 2.49 -14.72
N SER A 140 -5.99 3.54 -14.12
CA SER A 140 -4.91 4.32 -14.76
C SER A 140 -3.60 3.56 -14.92
N CYS A 141 -3.45 2.45 -14.19
CA CYS A 141 -2.30 1.55 -14.24
C CYS A 141 -2.56 0.29 -15.09
N GLY A 142 -3.69 0.24 -15.80
CA GLY A 142 -4.01 -0.83 -16.75
C GLY A 142 -4.77 -2.01 -16.15
N PHE A 143 -5.16 -1.94 -14.88
CA PHE A 143 -6.05 -2.94 -14.31
C PHE A 143 -7.46 -2.84 -14.91
N THR A 144 -8.14 -3.96 -15.01
CA THR A 144 -9.55 -4.05 -15.41
C THR A 144 -10.38 -4.59 -14.26
N TYR A 145 -11.60 -4.08 -14.11
CA TYR A 145 -12.52 -4.58 -13.09
C TYR A 145 -12.85 -6.06 -13.33
N SER A 146 -12.84 -6.84 -12.27
CA SER A 146 -13.14 -8.27 -12.28
C SER A 146 -14.50 -8.56 -11.62
N HIS A 147 -14.63 -8.30 -10.33
CA HIS A 147 -15.83 -8.59 -9.54
C HIS A 147 -15.85 -7.77 -8.25
N SER A 148 -16.93 -7.92 -7.47
CA SER A 148 -17.02 -7.36 -6.12
C SER A 148 -17.37 -8.46 -5.13
N GLU A 149 -16.84 -8.36 -3.91
CA GLU A 149 -17.13 -9.28 -2.81
C GLU A 149 -17.46 -8.52 -1.52
N GLU A 150 -18.31 -9.12 -0.68
CA GLU A 150 -18.56 -8.64 0.67
C GLU A 150 -17.41 -9.06 1.59
N ALA A 151 -16.91 -8.13 2.38
CA ALA A 151 -15.89 -8.36 3.41
C ALA A 151 -16.35 -7.77 4.73
N GLU A 152 -15.84 -8.31 5.83
CA GLU A 152 -16.11 -7.82 7.18
C GLU A 152 -14.87 -7.11 7.74
N LEU A 153 -15.06 -5.90 8.26
CA LEU A 153 -13.98 -5.13 8.87
C LEU A 153 -13.74 -5.62 10.31
N MET A 154 -12.56 -6.18 10.56
CA MET A 154 -12.15 -6.63 11.89
C MET A 154 -12.16 -5.52 12.96
N LYS A 155 -12.15 -4.25 12.55
CA LYS A 155 -12.11 -3.11 13.48
C LYS A 155 -13.45 -2.77 14.14
N ASN A 156 -14.59 -3.19 13.55
CA ASN A 156 -15.94 -2.82 14.00
C ASN A 156 -17.05 -3.77 13.52
N ASP A 157 -16.69 -4.93 12.95
CA ASP A 157 -17.61 -5.93 12.39
C ASP A 157 -18.55 -5.36 11.30
N GLU A 158 -18.17 -4.23 10.70
CA GLU A 158 -18.93 -3.60 9.62
C GLU A 158 -18.72 -4.36 8.31
N LYS A 159 -19.80 -4.61 7.59
CA LYS A 159 -19.75 -5.19 6.26
C LYS A 159 -19.45 -4.12 5.21
N VAL A 160 -18.49 -4.41 4.37
CA VAL A 160 -18.05 -3.54 3.28
C VAL A 160 -18.01 -4.32 1.97
N ILE A 161 -18.05 -3.61 0.86
CA ILE A 161 -17.87 -4.22 -0.45
C ILE A 161 -16.50 -3.80 -0.98
N LEU A 162 -15.72 -4.78 -1.41
CA LEU A 162 -14.46 -4.61 -2.11
C LEU A 162 -14.66 -4.86 -3.60
N ASP A 163 -14.12 -3.97 -4.42
CA ASP A 163 -14.01 -4.14 -5.87
C ASP A 163 -12.62 -4.71 -6.20
N TYR A 164 -12.62 -5.79 -6.95
CA TYR A 164 -11.41 -6.47 -7.42
C TYR A 164 -11.09 -6.10 -8.85
N TYR A 165 -9.83 -5.87 -9.12
CA TYR A 165 -9.28 -5.53 -10.42
C TYR A 165 -8.11 -6.46 -10.72
N GLU A 166 -7.87 -6.75 -11.99
CA GLU A 166 -6.82 -7.64 -12.44
C GLU A 166 -6.07 -7.04 -13.63
N VAL A 167 -4.77 -7.33 -13.70
CA VAL A 167 -3.95 -7.08 -14.88
C VAL A 167 -3.12 -8.31 -15.18
N ARG A 168 -2.99 -8.65 -16.46
CA ARG A 168 -2.20 -9.78 -16.96
C ARG A 168 -1.01 -9.28 -17.76
N LYS A 169 0.05 -10.09 -17.74
CA LYS A 169 1.27 -9.82 -18.51
C LYS A 169 1.00 -9.99 -19.99
#